data_9d65be13e7e6e9823d3106a793a4ce51
#
_entry.id   9d65be13e7e6e9823d3106a793a4ce51
#
_cell.length_a   1.000
_cell.length_b   1.000
_cell.length_c   1.000
_cell.angle_alpha   90.00
_cell.angle_beta   90.00
_cell.angle_gamma   90.00
#
_symmetry.space_group_name_H-M   'P 1'
#
loop_
_entity.id
_entity.type
_entity.pdbx_description
1 polymer ?
#
loop_
_entity_poly.entity_id
_entity_poly.type
_entity_poly.pdbx_seq_one_letter_code
_entity_poly.pdbx_strand_id
1 'polypeptide(L)'
;MANPTSRTKADIDRRRRRRRRRVQIIVIYTAIAVCLAWFFESQATTTVIFVRHAERATQPVEDPGLSEAGRQRAAELARQLVDADVVPGVGVDAIYSTSYRRSIETANPVADALNLPVLMYDVSDTEAITEAIVKEYKGKIILVVGHSNTVPEMIANMGASKNVPEISQDEYDNIYLVTIPWFGKTKTIRLRYGEPYVP
;
A
#
# COMPACT_ATOMS: atom_id res chain seq x y z
N MET A 1 73.78 -23.86 5.54
CA MET A 1 72.36 -23.84 6.08
C MET A 1 71.92 -22.40 6.18
N ALA A 2 71.05 -21.97 5.29
CA ALA A 2 70.54 -20.62 5.28
C ALA A 2 69.34 -20.52 6.24
N ASN A 3 69.34 -19.55 7.12
CA ASN A 3 68.34 -19.32 8.16
C ASN A 3 66.99 -18.77 7.51
N PRO A 4 65.83 -19.44 7.64
CA PRO A 4 64.60 -19.09 6.91
C PRO A 4 63.75 -18.00 7.55
N THR A 5 64.25 -17.19 8.50
CA THR A 5 63.36 -16.37 9.37
C THR A 5 63.52 -14.86 9.27
N SER A 6 64.10 -14.27 8.25
CA SER A 6 64.08 -12.81 8.11
C SER A 6 63.08 -12.34 7.04
N ARG A 7 61.77 -12.40 7.38
CA ARG A 7 60.79 -11.60 6.62
C ARG A 7 61.12 -10.15 6.80
N THR A 8 61.48 -9.45 5.72
CA THR A 8 61.81 -8.03 5.79
C THR A 8 60.59 -7.21 6.24
N LYS A 9 60.78 -6.14 7.00
CA LYS A 9 59.73 -5.22 7.46
C LYS A 9 58.83 -4.78 6.30
N ALA A 10 59.39 -4.62 5.10
CA ALA A 10 58.71 -4.28 3.88
C ALA A 10 57.71 -5.36 3.43
N ASP A 11 57.98 -6.65 3.60
CA ASP A 11 57.06 -7.74 3.22
C ASP A 11 55.88 -7.84 4.20
N ILE A 12 56.13 -7.55 5.47
CA ILE A 12 55.05 -7.49 6.48
C ILE A 12 54.11 -6.34 6.18
N ASP A 13 54.66 -5.17 5.84
CA ASP A 13 53.88 -3.98 5.50
C ASP A 13 53.07 -4.16 4.19
N ARG A 14 53.68 -4.78 3.17
CA ARG A 14 52.98 -5.15 1.92
C ARG A 14 51.80 -6.11 2.18
N ARG A 15 51.98 -7.12 3.03
CA ARG A 15 50.93 -8.09 3.42
C ARG A 15 49.82 -7.40 4.21
N ARG A 16 50.14 -6.50 5.15
CA ARG A 16 49.19 -5.70 5.91
C ARG A 16 48.35 -4.76 5.01
N ARG A 17 49.01 -4.07 4.03
CA ARG A 17 48.32 -3.21 3.05
C ARG A 17 47.39 -4.05 2.15
N ARG A 18 47.81 -5.21 1.65
CA ARG A 18 47.00 -6.12 0.84
C ARG A 18 45.79 -6.64 1.64
N ARG A 19 46.01 -7.02 2.90
CA ARG A 19 44.92 -7.46 3.78
C ARG A 19 43.94 -6.35 4.05
N ARG A 20 44.38 -5.14 4.38
CA ARG A 20 43.51 -3.96 4.57
C ARG A 20 42.71 -3.65 3.33
N ARG A 21 43.31 -3.63 2.13
CA ARG A 21 42.59 -3.42 0.86
C ARG A 21 41.55 -4.51 0.64
N ARG A 22 41.84 -5.77 0.87
CA ARG A 22 40.85 -6.86 0.74
C ARG A 22 39.69 -6.68 1.71
N VAL A 23 39.96 -6.36 2.96
CA VAL A 23 38.92 -6.10 3.96
C VAL A 23 38.07 -4.88 3.55
N GLN A 24 38.69 -3.77 3.08
CA GLN A 24 37.96 -2.62 2.59
C GLN A 24 37.06 -2.96 1.40
N ILE A 25 37.55 -3.74 0.43
CA ILE A 25 36.75 -4.18 -0.72
C ILE A 25 35.55 -5.04 -0.25
N ILE A 26 35.75 -5.96 0.67
CA ILE A 26 34.67 -6.79 1.23
C ILE A 26 33.64 -5.91 1.94
N VAL A 27 34.09 -4.97 2.79
CA VAL A 27 33.18 -4.07 3.52
C VAL A 27 32.35 -3.21 2.56
N ILE A 28 33.00 -2.64 1.53
CA ILE A 28 32.32 -1.82 0.51
C ILE A 28 31.29 -2.67 -0.24
N TYR A 29 31.68 -3.88 -0.68
CA TYR A 29 30.80 -4.78 -1.40
C TYR A 29 29.59 -5.19 -0.53
N THR A 30 29.84 -5.53 0.73
CA THR A 30 28.76 -5.86 1.67
C THR A 30 27.83 -4.67 1.91
N ALA A 31 28.38 -3.47 2.09
CA ALA A 31 27.60 -2.26 2.26
C ALA A 31 26.71 -1.98 1.03
N ILE A 32 27.25 -2.10 -0.18
CA ILE A 32 26.50 -1.94 -1.44
C ILE A 32 25.39 -3.01 -1.51
N ALA A 33 25.71 -4.28 -1.21
CA ALA A 33 24.73 -5.37 -1.25
C ALA A 33 23.58 -5.14 -0.26
N VAL A 34 23.88 -4.68 0.96
CA VAL A 34 22.86 -4.33 1.96
C VAL A 34 22.02 -3.15 1.52
N CYS A 35 22.64 -2.09 0.98
CA CYS A 35 21.91 -0.94 0.46
C CYS A 35 20.98 -1.33 -0.71
N LEU A 36 21.45 -2.17 -1.63
CA LEU A 36 20.63 -2.68 -2.74
C LEU A 36 19.48 -3.56 -2.23
N ALA A 37 19.74 -4.46 -1.30
CA ALA A 37 18.71 -5.30 -0.70
C ALA A 37 17.63 -4.47 -0.02
N TRP A 38 18.02 -3.48 0.79
CA TRP A 38 17.10 -2.55 1.43
C TRP A 38 16.30 -1.71 0.42
N PHE A 39 16.99 -1.22 -0.64
CA PHE A 39 16.32 -0.47 -1.72
C PHE A 39 15.27 -1.33 -2.43
N PHE A 40 15.62 -2.58 -2.80
CA PHE A 40 14.67 -3.48 -3.46
C PHE A 40 13.52 -3.89 -2.53
N GLU A 41 13.76 -4.10 -1.25
CA GLU A 41 12.73 -4.42 -0.27
C GLU A 41 11.76 -3.26 -0.08
N SER A 42 12.24 -2.02 0.01
CA SER A 42 11.40 -0.82 0.14
C SER A 42 10.51 -0.53 -1.08
N GLN A 43 10.82 -1.13 -2.25
CA GLN A 43 10.05 -0.99 -3.49
C GLN A 43 9.25 -2.26 -3.82
N ALA A 44 9.27 -3.27 -2.94
CA ALA A 44 8.90 -4.63 -3.33
C ALA A 44 7.42 -4.78 -3.69
N THR A 45 6.51 -4.09 -2.98
CA THR A 45 5.08 -4.33 -3.17
C THR A 45 4.26 -3.11 -2.77
N THR A 46 3.43 -2.63 -3.68
CA THR A 46 2.41 -1.62 -3.40
C THR A 46 1.08 -2.32 -3.14
N THR A 47 0.37 -1.94 -2.09
CA THR A 47 -0.95 -2.49 -1.77
C THR A 47 -1.99 -1.38 -1.87
N VAL A 48 -3.04 -1.62 -2.65
CA VAL A 48 -4.17 -0.70 -2.73
C VAL A 48 -5.41 -1.39 -2.18
N ILE A 49 -6.01 -0.74 -1.20
CA ILE A 49 -7.22 -1.19 -0.53
C ILE A 49 -8.38 -0.41 -1.14
N PHE A 50 -9.22 -1.08 -1.91
CA PHE A 50 -10.43 -0.47 -2.46
C PHE A 50 -11.64 -0.84 -1.61
N VAL A 51 -12.43 0.17 -1.29
CA VAL A 51 -13.75 0.01 -0.68
C VAL A 51 -14.76 0.87 -1.41
N ARG A 52 -15.99 0.43 -1.47
CA ARG A 52 -17.12 1.29 -1.83
C ARG A 52 -17.46 2.17 -0.63
N HIS A 53 -17.93 3.41 -0.88
CA HIS A 53 -18.51 4.21 0.19
C HIS A 53 -19.58 3.42 0.96
N ALA A 54 -19.73 3.65 2.25
CA ALA A 54 -20.71 2.98 3.10
C ALA A 54 -22.16 3.45 2.79
N GLU A 55 -23.13 2.90 3.47
CA GLU A 55 -24.55 3.12 3.24
C GLU A 55 -24.90 4.61 3.31
N ARG A 56 -25.51 5.11 2.23
CA ARG A 56 -25.92 6.51 2.13
C ARG A 56 -27.26 6.77 2.83
N ALA A 57 -27.43 7.99 3.33
CA ALA A 57 -28.73 8.50 3.78
C ALA A 57 -29.64 8.74 2.57
N THR A 58 -30.92 8.92 2.83
CA THR A 58 -31.93 9.24 1.81
C THR A 58 -32.03 10.74 1.53
N GLN A 59 -31.50 11.58 2.42
CA GLN A 59 -31.52 13.04 2.33
C GLN A 59 -30.16 13.64 2.71
N PRO A 60 -29.75 14.77 2.13
CA PRO A 60 -30.34 15.41 0.95
C PRO A 60 -30.16 14.57 -0.32
N VAL A 61 -31.04 14.74 -1.32
CA VAL A 61 -31.04 13.90 -2.53
C VAL A 61 -29.82 14.15 -3.42
N GLU A 62 -29.36 15.40 -3.49
CA GLU A 62 -28.28 15.82 -4.39
C GLU A 62 -26.93 15.20 -3.97
N ASP A 63 -26.61 15.27 -2.69
CA ASP A 63 -25.35 14.71 -2.16
C ASP A 63 -25.57 14.17 -0.74
N PRO A 64 -26.14 12.98 -0.60
CA PRO A 64 -26.42 12.39 0.70
C PRO A 64 -25.11 11.96 1.39
N GLY A 65 -25.01 12.28 2.68
CA GLY A 65 -24.00 11.72 3.56
C GLY A 65 -24.29 10.26 3.93
N LEU A 66 -23.62 9.74 4.93
CA LEU A 66 -23.84 8.38 5.42
C LEU A 66 -25.13 8.28 6.25
N SER A 67 -25.80 7.15 6.14
CA SER A 67 -26.83 6.71 7.09
C SER A 67 -26.20 6.35 8.44
N GLU A 68 -27.03 6.03 9.44
CA GLU A 68 -26.51 5.51 10.71
C GLU A 68 -25.74 4.20 10.52
N ALA A 69 -26.28 3.26 9.72
CA ALA A 69 -25.57 2.02 9.35
C ALA A 69 -24.26 2.31 8.62
N GLY A 70 -24.26 3.30 7.71
CA GLY A 70 -23.05 3.73 7.01
C GLY A 70 -21.97 4.29 7.95
N ARG A 71 -22.35 5.07 8.95
CA ARG A 71 -21.39 5.57 9.96
C ARG A 71 -20.78 4.44 10.79
N GLN A 72 -21.60 3.46 11.18
CA GLN A 72 -21.12 2.28 11.90
C GLN A 72 -20.16 1.45 11.04
N ARG A 73 -20.47 1.26 9.74
CA ARG A 73 -19.59 0.58 8.79
C ARG A 73 -18.29 1.33 8.56
N ALA A 74 -18.31 2.66 8.46
CA ALA A 74 -17.10 3.47 8.33
C ALA A 74 -16.20 3.38 9.57
N ALA A 75 -16.81 3.38 10.77
CA ALA A 75 -16.08 3.17 12.02
C ALA A 75 -15.47 1.75 12.10
N GLU A 76 -16.20 0.74 11.65
CA GLU A 76 -15.69 -0.63 11.57
C GLU A 76 -14.52 -0.77 10.57
N LEU A 77 -14.60 -0.09 9.42
CA LEU A 77 -13.49 -0.01 8.47
C LEU A 77 -12.24 0.58 9.13
N ALA A 78 -12.39 1.69 9.86
CA ALA A 78 -11.30 2.32 10.58
C ALA A 78 -10.70 1.37 11.61
N ARG A 79 -11.53 0.72 12.41
CA ARG A 79 -11.07 -0.25 13.40
C ARG A 79 -10.26 -1.37 12.74
N GLN A 80 -10.74 -1.94 11.65
CA GLN A 80 -10.04 -3.02 10.96
C GLN A 80 -8.72 -2.58 10.33
N LEU A 81 -8.66 -1.39 9.75
CA LEU A 81 -7.44 -0.92 9.08
C LEU A 81 -6.40 -0.37 10.05
N VAL A 82 -6.83 0.15 11.20
CA VAL A 82 -5.94 0.67 12.25
C VAL A 82 -5.45 -0.45 13.18
N ASP A 83 -6.37 -1.37 13.56
CA ASP A 83 -6.05 -2.50 14.44
C ASP A 83 -5.38 -3.66 13.68
N ALA A 84 -5.39 -3.64 12.35
CA ALA A 84 -4.73 -4.64 11.49
C ALA A 84 -3.20 -4.57 11.56
N ASP A 85 -2.67 -4.01 12.63
CA ASP A 85 -1.24 -3.85 12.88
C ASP A 85 -0.57 -5.20 13.19
N VAL A 86 -0.34 -5.98 12.14
CA VAL A 86 0.43 -7.23 12.24
C VAL A 86 1.92 -6.92 12.42
N VAL A 87 2.37 -5.73 12.00
CA VAL A 87 3.74 -5.25 12.15
C VAL A 87 3.72 -3.78 12.56
N PRO A 88 4.26 -3.41 13.74
CA PRO A 88 4.29 -2.03 14.20
C PRO A 88 4.88 -1.08 13.15
N GLY A 89 4.15 -0.02 12.82
CA GLY A 89 4.57 0.99 11.85
C GLY A 89 4.21 0.69 10.39
N VAL A 90 3.44 -0.36 10.11
CA VAL A 90 2.86 -0.63 8.79
C VAL A 90 1.38 -0.30 8.83
N GLY A 91 1.00 0.83 8.30
CA GLY A 91 -0.38 1.32 8.19
C GLY A 91 -0.67 1.87 6.80
N VAL A 92 -1.87 2.40 6.61
CA VAL A 92 -2.23 3.14 5.40
C VAL A 92 -1.37 4.40 5.30
N ASP A 93 -0.70 4.60 4.16
CA ASP A 93 0.19 5.75 3.90
C ASP A 93 -0.54 6.92 3.23
N ALA A 94 -1.62 6.65 2.50
CA ALA A 94 -2.43 7.66 1.84
C ALA A 94 -3.89 7.22 1.72
N ILE A 95 -4.80 8.19 1.73
CA ILE A 95 -6.25 7.95 1.63
C ILE A 95 -6.80 8.79 0.49
N TYR A 96 -7.44 8.14 -0.47
CA TYR A 96 -8.11 8.79 -1.59
C TYR A 96 -9.63 8.61 -1.50
N SER A 97 -10.36 9.65 -1.87
CA SER A 97 -11.82 9.66 -1.92
C SER A 97 -12.32 10.49 -3.10
N THR A 98 -13.51 10.21 -3.57
CA THR A 98 -14.23 11.13 -4.45
C THR A 98 -14.78 12.31 -3.66
N SER A 99 -15.17 13.39 -4.34
CA SER A 99 -15.73 14.60 -3.72
C SER A 99 -17.13 14.42 -3.11
N TYR A 100 -17.79 13.27 -3.34
CA TYR A 100 -19.10 13.00 -2.75
C TYR A 100 -19.01 12.85 -1.23
N ARG A 101 -19.97 13.48 -0.55
CA ARG A 101 -20.06 13.51 0.90
C ARG A 101 -20.01 12.12 1.54
N ARG A 102 -20.76 11.15 1.01
CA ARG A 102 -20.74 9.75 1.48
C ARG A 102 -19.38 9.08 1.41
N SER A 103 -18.59 9.42 0.38
CA SER A 103 -17.25 8.85 0.22
C SER A 103 -16.25 9.46 1.21
N ILE A 104 -16.30 10.77 1.39
CA ILE A 104 -15.49 11.51 2.37
C ILE A 104 -15.81 11.02 3.78
N GLU A 105 -17.11 10.94 4.13
CA GLU A 105 -17.56 10.46 5.45
C GLU A 105 -17.17 8.99 5.71
N THR A 106 -17.01 8.17 4.66
CA THR A 106 -16.47 6.80 4.80
C THR A 106 -14.98 6.80 5.09
N ALA A 107 -14.22 7.71 4.48
CA ALA A 107 -12.77 7.80 4.64
C ALA A 107 -12.35 8.45 5.97
N ASN A 108 -13.12 9.42 6.46
CA ASN A 108 -12.77 10.25 7.62
C ASN A 108 -12.38 9.46 8.87
N PRO A 109 -13.10 8.42 9.32
CA PRO A 109 -12.69 7.70 10.53
C PRO A 109 -11.30 7.07 10.44
N VAL A 110 -10.89 6.60 9.25
CA VAL A 110 -9.53 6.10 9.01
C VAL A 110 -8.53 7.24 9.01
N ALA A 111 -8.89 8.35 8.32
CA ALA A 111 -8.06 9.54 8.22
C ALA A 111 -7.76 10.16 9.58
N ASP A 112 -8.78 10.31 10.42
CA ASP A 112 -8.68 10.83 11.76
C ASP A 112 -7.81 9.95 12.67
N ALA A 113 -8.01 8.63 12.61
CA ALA A 113 -7.26 7.68 13.43
C ALA A 113 -5.77 7.61 13.06
N LEU A 114 -5.45 7.80 11.77
CA LEU A 114 -4.07 7.77 11.27
C LEU A 114 -3.44 9.17 11.13
N ASN A 115 -4.21 10.23 11.42
CA ASN A 115 -3.79 11.62 11.22
C ASN A 115 -3.30 11.91 9.79
N LEU A 116 -4.03 11.37 8.79
CA LEU A 116 -3.75 11.54 7.37
C LEU A 116 -4.79 12.44 6.69
N PRO A 117 -4.40 13.22 5.68
CA PRO A 117 -5.37 13.95 4.88
C PRO A 117 -6.13 12.99 3.93
N VAL A 118 -7.39 13.31 3.65
CA VAL A 118 -8.15 12.67 2.58
C VAL A 118 -7.89 13.43 1.29
N LEU A 119 -7.24 12.77 0.33
CA LEU A 119 -6.93 13.30 -0.99
C LEU A 119 -8.10 13.05 -1.94
N MET A 120 -8.46 14.08 -2.72
CA MET A 120 -9.59 13.97 -3.65
C MET A 120 -9.12 13.52 -5.03
N TYR A 121 -9.91 12.65 -5.67
CA TYR A 121 -9.72 12.29 -7.07
C TYR A 121 -11.00 12.49 -7.89
N ASP A 122 -10.84 12.68 -9.19
CA ASP A 122 -11.96 12.80 -10.11
C ASP A 122 -12.56 11.43 -10.42
N VAL A 123 -13.83 11.24 -10.08
CA VAL A 123 -14.57 10.01 -10.32
C VAL A 123 -14.70 9.65 -11.81
N SER A 124 -14.60 10.65 -12.69
CA SER A 124 -14.68 10.46 -14.14
C SER A 124 -13.36 10.03 -14.79
N ASP A 125 -12.24 10.09 -14.06
CA ASP A 125 -10.91 9.73 -14.57
C ASP A 125 -10.24 8.70 -13.63
N THR A 126 -10.77 7.49 -13.66
CA THR A 126 -10.26 6.37 -12.86
C THR A 126 -8.88 5.90 -13.32
N GLU A 127 -8.51 6.13 -14.58
CA GLU A 127 -7.20 5.79 -15.13
C GLU A 127 -6.12 6.68 -14.53
N ALA A 128 -6.32 8.00 -14.53
CA ALA A 128 -5.35 8.96 -13.98
C ALA A 128 -5.02 8.68 -12.51
N ILE A 129 -6.02 8.42 -11.66
CA ILE A 129 -5.77 8.12 -10.24
C ILE A 129 -5.02 6.80 -10.06
N THR A 130 -5.34 5.76 -10.83
CA THR A 130 -4.65 4.47 -10.73
C THR A 130 -3.21 4.56 -11.20
N GLU A 131 -2.92 5.29 -12.27
CA GLU A 131 -1.56 5.56 -12.73
C GLU A 131 -0.75 6.35 -11.70
N ALA A 132 -1.34 7.41 -11.13
CA ALA A 132 -0.70 8.22 -10.09
C ALA A 132 -0.33 7.37 -8.86
N ILE A 133 -1.24 6.53 -8.37
CA ILE A 133 -0.98 5.64 -7.24
C ILE A 133 0.18 4.69 -7.54
N VAL A 134 0.17 4.01 -8.69
CA VAL A 134 1.22 3.04 -9.06
C VAL A 134 2.58 3.73 -9.21
N LYS A 135 2.60 4.96 -9.68
CA LYS A 135 3.82 5.74 -9.91
C LYS A 135 4.40 6.31 -8.63
N GLU A 136 3.57 6.91 -7.78
CA GLU A 136 4.00 7.75 -6.65
C GLU A 136 4.11 6.98 -5.33
N TYR A 137 3.35 5.89 -5.18
CA TYR A 137 3.24 5.16 -3.90
C TYR A 137 3.85 3.76 -3.95
N LYS A 138 5.03 3.63 -4.56
CA LYS A 138 5.75 2.34 -4.58
C LYS A 138 6.10 1.86 -3.18
N GLY A 139 5.76 0.61 -2.89
CA GLY A 139 6.03 0.00 -1.58
C GLY A 139 5.12 0.50 -0.45
N LYS A 140 4.02 1.18 -0.78
CA LYS A 140 3.10 1.84 0.14
C LYS A 140 1.74 1.14 0.18
N ILE A 141 0.95 1.46 1.22
CA ILE A 141 -0.42 0.97 1.39
C ILE A 141 -1.37 2.17 1.23
N ILE A 142 -2.29 2.08 0.29
CA ILE A 142 -3.19 3.16 -0.08
C ILE A 142 -4.64 2.71 0.10
N LEU A 143 -5.45 3.51 0.80
CA LEU A 143 -6.90 3.34 0.85
C LEU A 143 -7.56 4.20 -0.24
N VAL A 144 -8.44 3.59 -1.03
CA VAL A 144 -9.24 4.29 -2.03
C VAL A 144 -10.72 4.00 -1.79
N VAL A 145 -11.48 5.05 -1.48
CA VAL A 145 -12.92 4.99 -1.31
C VAL A 145 -13.59 5.41 -2.62
N GLY A 146 -14.28 4.47 -3.26
CA GLY A 146 -14.92 4.64 -4.56
C GLY A 146 -16.40 4.26 -4.56
N HIS A 147 -16.89 3.88 -5.74
CA HIS A 147 -18.29 3.52 -5.99
C HIS A 147 -18.39 2.11 -6.57
N SER A 148 -19.61 1.56 -6.64
CA SER A 148 -19.87 0.21 -7.14
C SER A 148 -19.39 -0.02 -8.58
N ASN A 149 -19.40 1.02 -9.41
CA ASN A 149 -18.91 0.98 -10.80
C ASN A 149 -17.42 1.28 -10.92
N THR A 150 -16.88 2.24 -10.16
CA THR A 150 -15.48 2.68 -10.32
C THR A 150 -14.45 1.75 -9.64
N VAL A 151 -14.83 1.08 -8.55
CA VAL A 151 -13.92 0.15 -7.85
C VAL A 151 -13.50 -1.01 -8.75
N PRO A 152 -14.40 -1.75 -9.42
CA PRO A 152 -13.99 -2.80 -10.36
C PRO A 152 -13.13 -2.28 -11.52
N GLU A 153 -13.46 -1.10 -12.05
CA GLU A 153 -12.72 -0.44 -13.12
C GLU A 153 -11.28 -0.11 -12.69
N MET A 154 -11.10 0.56 -11.54
CA MET A 154 -9.78 0.88 -11.01
C MET A 154 -8.93 -0.37 -10.74
N ILE A 155 -9.53 -1.46 -10.25
CA ILE A 155 -8.85 -2.74 -10.06
C ILE A 155 -8.34 -3.30 -11.40
N ALA A 156 -9.15 -3.20 -12.46
CA ALA A 156 -8.76 -3.63 -13.79
C ALA A 156 -7.65 -2.76 -14.39
N ASN A 157 -7.71 -1.43 -14.21
CA ASN A 157 -6.70 -0.46 -14.66
C ASN A 157 -5.32 -0.73 -14.02
N MET A 158 -5.28 -1.24 -12.80
CA MET A 158 -4.03 -1.67 -12.13
C MET A 158 -3.46 -3.01 -12.65
N GLY A 159 -4.00 -3.56 -13.74
CA GLY A 159 -3.57 -4.84 -14.29
C GLY A 159 -3.91 -6.04 -13.39
N ALA A 160 -4.86 -5.87 -12.47
CA ALA A 160 -5.35 -6.90 -11.57
C ALA A 160 -6.47 -7.75 -12.22
N SER A 161 -7.37 -8.32 -11.43
CA SER A 161 -8.47 -9.15 -11.97
C SER A 161 -9.44 -8.33 -12.83
N LYS A 162 -9.65 -8.76 -14.07
CA LYS A 162 -10.71 -8.22 -14.93
C LYS A 162 -12.09 -8.83 -14.63
N ASN A 163 -12.14 -9.84 -13.77
CA ASN A 163 -13.34 -10.57 -13.42
C ASN A 163 -13.78 -10.25 -11.98
N VAL A 164 -13.64 -8.99 -11.56
CA VAL A 164 -14.24 -8.54 -10.31
C VAL A 164 -15.76 -8.54 -10.52
N PRO A 165 -16.54 -9.26 -9.70
CA PRO A 165 -17.99 -9.25 -9.83
C PRO A 165 -18.55 -7.84 -9.68
N GLU A 166 -19.65 -7.57 -10.37
CA GLU A 166 -20.41 -6.34 -10.13
C GLU A 166 -20.80 -6.22 -8.66
N ILE A 167 -20.65 -5.03 -8.12
CA ILE A 167 -21.03 -4.72 -6.74
C ILE A 167 -22.50 -4.29 -6.77
N SER A 168 -23.38 -5.07 -6.15
CA SER A 168 -24.81 -4.77 -6.08
C SER A 168 -25.06 -3.44 -5.38
N GLN A 169 -26.21 -2.79 -5.67
CA GLN A 169 -26.48 -1.45 -5.13
C GLN A 169 -26.51 -1.42 -3.59
N ASP A 170 -26.93 -2.50 -2.95
CA ASP A 170 -27.02 -2.63 -1.50
C ASP A 170 -25.84 -3.39 -0.89
N GLU A 171 -24.79 -3.69 -1.67
CA GLU A 171 -23.60 -4.40 -1.22
C GLU A 171 -22.49 -3.41 -0.85
N TYR A 172 -22.22 -3.25 0.45
CA TYR A 172 -21.27 -2.28 1.01
C TYR A 172 -20.12 -2.94 1.80
N ASP A 173 -20.11 -4.25 1.92
CA ASP A 173 -19.23 -5.01 2.81
C ASP A 173 -17.93 -5.50 2.16
N ASN A 174 -17.64 -5.11 0.92
CA ASN A 174 -16.44 -5.56 0.22
C ASN A 174 -15.21 -4.69 0.53
N ILE A 175 -14.09 -5.36 0.84
CA ILE A 175 -12.74 -4.81 0.79
C ILE A 175 -11.97 -5.57 -0.29
N TYR A 176 -11.40 -4.87 -1.25
CA TYR A 176 -10.52 -5.45 -2.26
C TYR A 176 -9.08 -5.04 -1.97
N LEU A 177 -8.22 -6.02 -1.74
CA LEU A 177 -6.78 -5.83 -1.60
C LEU A 177 -6.11 -6.12 -2.93
N VAL A 178 -5.57 -5.09 -3.57
CA VAL A 178 -4.81 -5.20 -4.81
C VAL A 178 -3.33 -5.07 -4.49
N THR A 179 -2.59 -6.14 -4.71
CA THR A 179 -1.16 -6.23 -4.43
C THR A 179 -0.39 -6.16 -5.73
N ILE A 180 0.41 -5.11 -5.90
CA ILE A 180 1.18 -4.80 -7.10
C ILE A 180 2.66 -5.00 -6.75
N PRO A 181 3.26 -6.17 -7.09
CA PRO A 181 4.67 -6.42 -6.84
C PRO A 181 5.53 -5.63 -7.83
N TRP A 182 6.75 -5.28 -7.43
CA TRP A 182 7.74 -4.70 -8.35
C TRP A 182 8.03 -5.62 -9.54
N PHE A 183 7.99 -6.93 -9.31
CA PHE A 183 8.15 -7.95 -10.35
C PHE A 183 7.10 -9.06 -10.17
N GLY A 184 6.39 -9.37 -11.26
CA GLY A 184 5.39 -10.43 -11.24
C GLY A 184 4.00 -9.93 -11.62
N LYS A 185 2.98 -10.69 -11.22
CA LYS A 185 1.58 -10.39 -11.55
C LYS A 185 0.88 -9.72 -10.37
N THR A 186 0.12 -8.66 -10.65
CA THR A 186 -0.83 -8.08 -9.71
C THR A 186 -1.85 -9.13 -9.26
N LYS A 187 -2.18 -9.12 -7.97
CA LYS A 187 -3.17 -10.03 -7.37
C LYS A 187 -4.27 -9.23 -6.71
N THR A 188 -5.48 -9.78 -6.72
CA THR A 188 -6.64 -9.21 -6.03
C THR A 188 -7.21 -10.24 -5.07
N ILE A 189 -7.46 -9.82 -3.83
CA ILE A 189 -8.19 -10.59 -2.82
C ILE A 189 -9.41 -9.77 -2.42
N ARG A 190 -10.58 -10.40 -2.38
CA ARG A 190 -11.79 -9.80 -1.83
C ARG A 190 -12.03 -10.35 -0.42
N LEU A 191 -12.17 -9.46 0.52
CA LEU A 191 -12.60 -9.72 1.88
C LEU A 191 -13.94 -9.06 2.14
N ARG A 192 -14.59 -9.39 3.24
CA ARG A 192 -15.82 -8.74 3.70
C ARG A 192 -15.63 -8.17 5.10
N TYR A 193 -16.32 -7.07 5.39
CA TYR A 193 -16.24 -6.39 6.68
C TYR A 193 -17.61 -5.85 7.11
N GLY A 194 -17.76 -5.70 8.43
CA GLY A 194 -18.99 -5.24 9.03
C GLY A 194 -20.16 -6.22 8.82
N GLU A 195 -21.38 -5.70 8.79
CA GLU A 195 -22.58 -6.50 8.56
C GLU A 195 -22.54 -7.10 7.15
N PRO A 196 -22.66 -8.43 6.99
CA PRO A 196 -22.57 -9.08 5.68
C PRO A 196 -23.79 -8.77 4.81
N TYR A 197 -23.54 -8.52 3.52
CA TYR A 197 -24.58 -8.43 2.51
C TYR A 197 -25.24 -9.80 2.31
N VAL A 198 -26.56 -9.82 2.38
CA VAL A 198 -27.41 -10.98 2.04
C VAL A 198 -28.18 -10.62 0.79
N PRO A 199 -27.98 -11.33 -0.35
CA PRO A 199 -28.65 -11.06 -1.64
C PRO A 199 -30.16 -11.35 -1.61
#